data_f396447fdf51513b2d32ca654ef4bafb
#
_entry.id   f396447fdf51513b2d32ca654ef4bafb
#
_cell.length_a   1.000
_cell.length_b   1.000
_cell.length_c   1.000
_cell.angle_alpha   90.00
_cell.angle_beta   90.00
_cell.angle_gamma   90.00
#
_symmetry.space_group_name_H-M   'P 1'
#
loop_
_entity.id
_entity.type
_entity.pdbx_description
1 polymer ?
#
loop_
_entity_poly.entity_id
_entity_poly.type
_entity_poly.pdbx_seq_one_letter_code
_entity_poly.pdbx_strand_id
1 'polypeptide(L)'
;MSGGMKAWNSDTAFGSKDTGIALFSGKEEIEEVLLIAYALEDGLQDFYTSMQKRVTQVEIKALFNKLSAIEMKHQDQIFTEYQAITATADSLSREAFERNAAVQSMEGGLTTEEYLSLYPADFEVASEVISLAMGIEAQALDLYLRAAENCSHEATKKTLLRIGEEERTHLKLLGNLLDETA
;
A
#
# COMPACT_ATOMS: atom_id res chain seq x y z
N MET A 1 -13.87 22.52 17.56
CA MET A 1 -13.06 21.38 17.14
C MET A 1 -11.68 21.49 17.74
N SER A 2 -11.47 20.84 18.87
CA SER A 2 -10.19 20.84 19.59
C SER A 2 -9.73 19.39 19.72
N GLY A 3 -8.77 18.97 18.96
CA GLY A 3 -8.24 17.62 19.07
C GLY A 3 -7.22 17.20 17.99
N GLY A 4 -7.07 17.97 16.93
CA GLY A 4 -6.37 17.55 15.74
C GLY A 4 -5.00 16.89 15.97
N MET A 5 -4.02 17.59 16.55
CA MET A 5 -2.67 17.01 16.73
C MET A 5 -2.51 16.14 17.98
N LYS A 6 -3.34 16.32 19.01
CA LYS A 6 -3.28 15.45 20.21
C LYS A 6 -3.93 14.09 19.98
N ALA A 7 -4.98 14.03 19.17
CA ALA A 7 -5.57 12.75 18.73
C ALA A 7 -4.59 11.99 17.82
N TRP A 8 -3.95 12.69 16.90
CA TRP A 8 -2.91 12.11 16.02
C TRP A 8 -1.72 11.51 16.80
N ASN A 9 -1.32 12.11 17.93
CA ASN A 9 -0.21 11.61 18.75
C ASN A 9 -0.58 10.48 19.73
N SER A 10 -1.86 10.15 19.88
CA SER A 10 -2.33 9.08 20.77
C SER A 10 -2.86 7.85 20.04
N ASP A 11 -3.23 7.98 18.77
CA ASP A 11 -3.60 6.86 17.93
C ASP A 11 -2.34 6.43 17.16
N THR A 12 -1.71 5.38 17.62
CA THR A 12 -0.71 4.64 16.84
C THR A 12 -1.37 4.20 15.53
N ALA A 13 -0.65 4.31 14.43
CA ALA A 13 -1.03 3.66 13.18
C ALA A 13 -1.49 2.23 13.50
N PHE A 14 -2.66 1.85 12.98
CA PHE A 14 -3.34 0.63 13.33
C PHE A 14 -2.42 -0.59 13.14
N GLY A 15 -2.34 -1.45 14.13
CA GLY A 15 -1.50 -2.64 14.10
C GLY A 15 -0.30 -2.56 15.06
N SER A 16 0.40 -3.68 15.23
CA SER A 16 1.65 -3.67 15.98
C SER A 16 2.72 -2.92 15.16
N LYS A 17 3.64 -2.23 15.85
CA LYS A 17 4.78 -1.54 15.20
C LYS A 17 5.64 -2.45 14.30
N ASP A 18 5.47 -3.76 14.42
CA ASP A 18 6.21 -4.76 13.66
C ASP A 18 5.38 -5.34 12.50
N THR A 19 4.13 -4.88 12.30
CA THR A 19 3.25 -5.36 11.23
C THR A 19 3.89 -5.07 9.86
N GLY A 20 4.04 -6.09 9.04
CA GLY A 20 4.64 -6.01 7.70
C GLY A 20 6.16 -5.91 7.65
N ILE A 21 6.83 -5.44 8.72
CA ILE A 21 8.29 -5.30 8.71
C ILE A 21 9.03 -6.65 8.57
N ALA A 22 8.36 -7.75 8.92
CA ALA A 22 8.91 -9.10 8.72
C ALA A 22 9.07 -9.47 7.23
N LEU A 23 8.41 -8.75 6.32
CA LEU A 23 8.56 -8.90 4.88
C LEU A 23 9.92 -8.37 4.39
N PHE A 24 10.53 -7.44 5.15
CA PHE A 24 11.83 -6.87 4.83
C PHE A 24 12.82 -7.13 5.97
N SER A 25 13.86 -7.91 5.69
CA SER A 25 14.95 -8.19 6.65
C SER A 25 16.01 -7.08 6.67
N GLY A 26 15.97 -6.18 5.68
CA GLY A 26 16.95 -5.13 5.44
C GLY A 26 18.21 -5.63 4.71
N LYS A 27 18.18 -6.87 4.20
CA LYS A 27 19.30 -7.50 3.47
C LYS A 27 18.92 -7.93 2.07
N GLU A 28 17.68 -7.66 1.67
CA GLU A 28 17.16 -7.99 0.35
C GLU A 28 17.98 -7.28 -0.72
N GLU A 29 18.27 -8.00 -1.79
CA GLU A 29 18.70 -7.39 -3.04
C GLU A 29 17.54 -6.63 -3.68
N ILE A 30 17.85 -5.69 -4.55
CA ILE A 30 16.86 -4.78 -5.16
C ILE A 30 15.74 -5.55 -5.87
N GLU A 31 16.04 -6.69 -6.50
CA GLU A 31 15.06 -7.53 -7.19
C GLU A 31 14.05 -8.14 -6.21
N GLU A 32 14.50 -8.57 -5.04
CA GLU A 32 13.64 -9.12 -3.97
C GLU A 32 12.74 -8.01 -3.40
N VAL A 33 13.27 -6.80 -3.18
CA VAL A 33 12.49 -5.65 -2.74
C VAL A 33 11.36 -5.34 -3.73
N LEU A 34 11.66 -5.35 -5.03
CA LEU A 34 10.65 -5.07 -6.06
C LEU A 34 9.59 -6.17 -6.14
N LEU A 35 9.96 -7.43 -5.90
CA LEU A 35 8.99 -8.54 -5.82
C LEU A 35 8.05 -8.38 -4.61
N ILE A 36 8.59 -8.03 -3.44
CA ILE A 36 7.80 -7.79 -2.24
C ILE A 36 6.88 -6.59 -2.44
N ALA A 37 7.42 -5.47 -2.93
CA ALA A 37 6.64 -4.27 -3.20
C ALA A 37 5.49 -4.56 -4.18
N TYR A 38 5.76 -5.27 -5.28
CA TYR A 38 4.72 -5.65 -6.23
C TYR A 38 3.61 -6.49 -5.59
N ALA A 39 3.96 -7.44 -4.73
CA ALA A 39 2.98 -8.28 -4.04
C ALA A 39 2.08 -7.47 -3.10
N LEU A 40 2.63 -6.45 -2.45
CA LEU A 40 1.89 -5.57 -1.56
C LEU A 40 0.90 -4.70 -2.35
N GLU A 41 1.33 -4.09 -3.46
CA GLU A 41 0.45 -3.31 -4.36
C GLU A 41 -0.65 -4.18 -4.99
N ASP A 42 -0.36 -5.45 -5.30
CA ASP A 42 -1.35 -6.41 -5.78
C ASP A 42 -2.41 -6.69 -4.69
N GLY A 43 -1.98 -6.87 -3.46
CA GLY A 43 -2.87 -7.02 -2.30
C GLY A 43 -3.76 -5.79 -2.07
N LEU A 44 -3.23 -4.56 -2.23
CA LEU A 44 -4.01 -3.32 -2.16
C LEU A 44 -5.02 -3.22 -3.30
N GLN A 45 -4.62 -3.53 -4.53
CA GLN A 45 -5.53 -3.56 -5.67
C GLN A 45 -6.70 -4.53 -5.44
N ASP A 46 -6.42 -5.74 -4.94
CA ASP A 46 -7.43 -6.73 -4.60
C ASP A 46 -8.35 -6.24 -3.48
N PHE A 47 -7.81 -5.58 -2.46
CA PHE A 47 -8.60 -4.96 -1.41
C PHE A 47 -9.59 -3.95 -2.01
N TYR A 48 -9.13 -2.96 -2.76
CA TYR A 48 -10.00 -1.93 -3.36
C TYR A 48 -11.01 -2.52 -4.34
N THR A 49 -10.62 -3.52 -5.13
CA THR A 49 -11.52 -4.24 -6.04
C THR A 49 -12.61 -4.99 -5.27
N SER A 50 -12.28 -5.60 -4.13
CA SER A 50 -13.24 -6.28 -3.28
C SER A 50 -14.22 -5.29 -2.62
N MET A 51 -13.73 -4.11 -2.21
CA MET A 51 -14.56 -3.05 -1.62
C MET A 51 -15.59 -2.51 -2.61
N GLN A 52 -15.25 -2.37 -3.88
CA GLN A 52 -16.23 -1.97 -4.92
C GLN A 52 -17.46 -2.88 -4.98
N LYS A 53 -17.30 -4.15 -4.63
CA LYS A 53 -18.41 -5.14 -4.65
C LYS A 53 -19.26 -5.07 -3.38
N ARG A 54 -18.73 -4.50 -2.30
CA ARG A 54 -19.38 -4.44 -0.98
C ARG A 54 -20.21 -3.18 -0.78
N VAL A 55 -19.80 -2.06 -1.37
CA VAL A 55 -20.49 -0.79 -1.25
C VAL A 55 -21.60 -0.65 -2.30
N THR A 56 -22.66 0.10 -1.96
CA THR A 56 -23.81 0.35 -2.87
C THR A 56 -23.76 1.75 -3.47
N GLN A 57 -23.19 2.72 -2.75
CA GLN A 57 -23.13 4.13 -3.16
C GLN A 57 -22.18 4.34 -4.35
N VAL A 58 -22.64 5.12 -5.30
CA VAL A 58 -21.92 5.34 -6.57
C VAL A 58 -20.61 6.07 -6.35
N GLU A 59 -20.61 7.06 -5.45
CA GLU A 59 -19.44 7.88 -5.11
C GLU A 59 -18.35 7.04 -4.44
N ILE A 60 -18.73 6.16 -3.53
CA ILE A 60 -17.79 5.26 -2.84
C ILE A 60 -17.22 4.22 -3.81
N LYS A 61 -18.06 3.66 -4.69
CA LYS A 61 -17.58 2.77 -5.77
C LYS A 61 -16.57 3.48 -6.68
N ALA A 62 -16.85 4.73 -7.05
CA ALA A 62 -15.94 5.52 -7.88
C ALA A 62 -14.60 5.78 -7.18
N LEU A 63 -14.61 6.01 -5.86
CA LEU A 63 -13.40 6.13 -5.05
C LEU A 63 -12.56 4.86 -5.11
N PHE A 64 -13.12 3.70 -4.78
CA PHE A 64 -12.39 2.44 -4.82
C PHE A 64 -11.90 2.06 -6.22
N ASN A 65 -12.67 2.37 -7.25
CA ASN A 65 -12.22 2.18 -8.62
C ASN A 65 -11.01 3.05 -8.97
N LYS A 66 -10.99 4.28 -8.46
CA LYS A 66 -9.85 5.20 -8.64
C LYS A 66 -8.62 4.69 -7.91
N LEU A 67 -8.74 4.25 -6.65
CA LEU A 67 -7.65 3.71 -5.86
C LEU A 67 -7.09 2.44 -6.52
N SER A 68 -7.92 1.45 -6.83
CA SER A 68 -7.50 0.23 -7.53
C SER A 68 -6.75 0.54 -8.85
N ALA A 69 -7.17 1.58 -9.60
CA ALA A 69 -6.48 1.99 -10.83
C ALA A 69 -5.14 2.69 -10.58
N ILE A 70 -4.92 3.22 -9.39
CA ILE A 70 -3.63 3.78 -8.96
C ILE A 70 -2.67 2.62 -8.66
N GLU A 71 -3.10 1.62 -7.87
CA GLU A 71 -2.26 0.47 -7.54
C GLU A 71 -1.80 -0.31 -8.79
N MET A 72 -2.65 -0.45 -9.80
CA MET A 72 -2.24 -1.00 -11.10
C MET A 72 -1.08 -0.24 -11.74
N LYS A 73 -1.04 1.09 -11.60
CA LYS A 73 0.07 1.89 -12.13
C LYS A 73 1.34 1.70 -11.32
N HIS A 74 1.23 1.52 -10.00
CA HIS A 74 2.38 1.20 -9.16
C HIS A 74 2.96 -0.15 -9.53
N GLN A 75 2.15 -1.17 -9.71
CA GLN A 75 2.57 -2.47 -10.20
C GLN A 75 3.32 -2.35 -11.54
N ASP A 76 2.81 -1.53 -12.48
CA ASP A 76 3.47 -1.30 -13.77
C ASP A 76 4.80 -0.56 -13.62
N GLN A 77 4.90 0.40 -12.71
CA GLN A 77 6.13 1.13 -12.41
C GLN A 77 7.18 0.22 -11.78
N ILE A 78 6.79 -0.58 -10.78
CA ILE A 78 7.67 -1.54 -10.10
C ILE A 78 8.21 -2.56 -11.10
N PHE A 79 7.36 -3.12 -11.96
CA PHE A 79 7.79 -4.05 -12.99
C PHE A 79 8.72 -3.40 -14.02
N THR A 80 8.46 -2.16 -14.41
CA THR A 80 9.34 -1.39 -15.31
C THR A 80 10.72 -1.17 -14.68
N GLU A 81 10.77 -0.86 -13.39
CA GLU A 81 12.02 -0.73 -12.65
C GLU A 81 12.77 -2.06 -12.56
N TYR A 82 12.06 -3.15 -12.28
CA TYR A 82 12.63 -4.50 -12.31
C TYR A 82 13.29 -4.80 -13.68
N GLN A 83 12.62 -4.53 -14.79
CA GLN A 83 13.16 -4.72 -16.12
C GLN A 83 14.41 -3.84 -16.39
N ALA A 84 14.42 -2.62 -15.85
CA ALA A 84 15.55 -1.70 -16.02
C ALA A 84 16.83 -2.17 -15.29
N ILE A 85 16.68 -2.78 -14.10
CA ILE A 85 17.82 -3.27 -13.32
C ILE A 85 18.29 -4.67 -13.78
N THR A 86 17.37 -5.49 -14.29
CA THR A 86 17.65 -6.84 -14.77
C THR A 86 17.93 -6.89 -16.28
N ALA A 87 18.26 -5.78 -16.92
CA ALA A 87 18.37 -5.57 -18.39
C ALA A 87 19.32 -6.55 -19.14
N THR A 88 19.34 -7.81 -18.73
CA THR A 88 20.09 -8.92 -19.30
C THR A 88 19.15 -10.05 -19.70
N ALA A 89 19.69 -11.09 -20.33
CA ALA A 89 18.95 -12.27 -20.83
C ALA A 89 18.15 -13.03 -19.76
N ASP A 90 18.32 -12.71 -18.49
CA ASP A 90 17.70 -13.38 -17.34
C ASP A 90 16.47 -12.64 -16.79
N SER A 91 16.01 -11.55 -17.43
CA SER A 91 14.79 -10.84 -17.02
C SER A 91 13.56 -11.74 -17.13
N LEU A 92 12.79 -11.83 -16.05
CA LEU A 92 11.54 -12.59 -16.04
C LEU A 92 10.49 -11.93 -16.95
N SER A 93 9.65 -12.76 -17.59
CA SER A 93 8.43 -12.23 -18.19
C SER A 93 7.50 -11.68 -17.10
N ARG A 94 6.54 -10.83 -17.49
CA ARG A 94 5.54 -10.29 -16.53
C ARG A 94 4.87 -11.39 -15.73
N GLU A 95 4.38 -12.43 -16.40
CA GLU A 95 3.69 -13.55 -15.74
C GLU A 95 4.61 -14.35 -14.81
N ALA A 96 5.91 -14.45 -15.11
CA ALA A 96 6.86 -15.11 -14.23
C ALA A 96 7.20 -14.25 -13.01
N PHE A 97 7.31 -12.93 -13.19
CA PHE A 97 7.52 -11.97 -12.12
C PHE A 97 6.33 -11.98 -11.15
N GLU A 98 5.10 -11.88 -11.65
CA GLU A 98 3.87 -11.93 -10.87
C GLU A 98 3.73 -13.24 -10.07
N ARG A 99 4.06 -14.38 -10.68
CA ARG A 99 4.07 -15.67 -9.94
C ARG A 99 5.10 -15.72 -8.82
N ASN A 100 6.23 -15.04 -8.98
CA ASN A 100 7.27 -14.98 -7.95
C ASN A 100 6.93 -13.96 -6.85
N ALA A 101 6.17 -12.92 -7.19
CA ALA A 101 5.68 -11.92 -6.25
C ALA A 101 4.55 -12.42 -5.34
N ALA A 102 4.10 -13.67 -5.48
CA ALA A 102 2.87 -14.21 -4.87
C ALA A 102 2.90 -14.29 -3.33
N VAL A 103 2.94 -13.15 -2.67
CA VAL A 103 2.49 -12.98 -1.29
C VAL A 103 1.16 -12.24 -1.37
N GLN A 104 0.03 -12.95 -1.21
CA GLN A 104 -1.31 -12.36 -1.26
C GLN A 104 -1.63 -11.65 0.06
N SER A 105 -1.00 -10.54 0.31
CA SER A 105 -1.27 -9.72 1.50
C SER A 105 -1.05 -8.25 1.19
N MET A 106 -1.89 -7.39 1.80
CA MET A 106 -1.67 -5.95 1.80
C MET A 106 -0.46 -5.59 2.67
N GLU A 107 -0.03 -4.33 2.61
CA GLU A 107 0.90 -3.76 3.55
C GLU A 107 0.47 -4.10 4.97
N GLY A 108 1.42 -4.52 5.77
CA GLY A 108 1.13 -5.04 7.10
C GLY A 108 0.94 -6.55 7.18
N GLY A 109 0.92 -7.28 6.05
CA GLY A 109 0.85 -8.74 6.00
C GLY A 109 -0.53 -9.31 6.33
N LEU A 110 -1.60 -8.48 6.28
CA LEU A 110 -2.98 -8.89 6.52
C LEU A 110 -3.70 -9.16 5.19
N THR A 111 -4.54 -10.16 5.17
CA THR A 111 -5.53 -10.32 4.10
C THR A 111 -6.64 -9.27 4.24
N THR A 112 -7.37 -9.01 3.15
CA THR A 112 -8.54 -8.12 3.17
C THR A 112 -9.53 -8.46 4.29
N GLU A 113 -9.83 -9.74 4.49
CA GLU A 113 -10.80 -10.18 5.51
C GLU A 113 -10.28 -9.97 6.94
N GLU A 114 -9.00 -10.21 7.18
CA GLU A 114 -8.36 -9.94 8.48
C GLU A 114 -8.36 -8.46 8.77
N TYR A 115 -8.02 -7.62 7.79
CA TYR A 115 -8.02 -6.17 7.94
C TYR A 115 -9.41 -5.64 8.30
N LEU A 116 -10.44 -6.03 7.55
CA LEU A 116 -11.83 -5.62 7.80
C LEU A 116 -12.38 -6.14 9.14
N SER A 117 -11.89 -7.29 9.61
CA SER A 117 -12.26 -7.82 10.93
C SER A 117 -11.68 -6.98 12.07
N LEU A 118 -10.47 -6.44 11.87
CA LEU A 118 -9.80 -5.59 12.85
C LEU A 118 -10.31 -4.14 12.82
N TYR A 119 -10.66 -3.65 11.63
CA TYR A 119 -11.06 -2.26 11.38
C TYR A 119 -12.43 -2.22 10.68
N PRO A 120 -13.50 -2.49 11.43
CA PRO A 120 -14.84 -2.44 10.87
C PRO A 120 -15.20 -1.00 10.49
N ALA A 121 -15.72 -0.81 9.28
CA ALA A 121 -16.18 0.48 8.77
C ALA A 121 -17.59 0.33 8.20
N ASP A 122 -18.38 1.38 8.28
CA ASP A 122 -19.67 1.46 7.57
C ASP A 122 -19.41 1.86 6.12
N PHE A 123 -19.56 0.91 5.20
CA PHE A 123 -19.31 1.13 3.77
C PHE A 123 -20.35 2.03 3.10
N GLU A 124 -21.41 2.42 3.80
CA GLU A 124 -22.37 3.43 3.34
C GLU A 124 -21.94 4.85 3.72
N VAL A 125 -20.89 5.02 4.54
CA VAL A 125 -20.37 6.30 5.01
C VAL A 125 -19.03 6.62 4.32
N ALA A 126 -19.03 7.58 3.39
CA ALA A 126 -17.84 7.91 2.60
C ALA A 126 -16.62 8.26 3.46
N SER A 127 -16.80 9.03 4.53
CA SER A 127 -15.69 9.44 5.41
C SER A 127 -15.06 8.24 6.16
N GLU A 128 -15.83 7.21 6.52
CA GLU A 128 -15.30 6.00 7.13
C GLU A 128 -14.48 5.18 6.13
N VAL A 129 -14.99 5.07 4.90
CA VAL A 129 -14.32 4.39 3.79
C VAL A 129 -12.99 5.08 3.44
N ILE A 130 -12.99 6.41 3.34
CA ILE A 130 -11.77 7.18 3.07
C ILE A 130 -10.79 7.03 4.24
N SER A 131 -11.27 7.09 5.48
CA SER A 131 -10.42 6.92 6.66
C SER A 131 -9.78 5.53 6.72
N LEU A 132 -10.52 4.49 6.32
CA LEU A 132 -10.01 3.12 6.21
C LEU A 132 -8.88 3.05 5.18
N ALA A 133 -9.08 3.60 3.99
CA ALA A 133 -8.06 3.66 2.94
C ALA A 133 -6.82 4.46 3.41
N MET A 134 -7.02 5.63 4.04
CA MET A 134 -5.91 6.41 4.61
C MET A 134 -5.12 5.63 5.67
N GLY A 135 -5.79 4.78 6.45
CA GLY A 135 -5.13 3.90 7.42
C GLY A 135 -4.17 2.90 6.75
N ILE A 136 -4.61 2.31 5.63
CA ILE A 136 -3.81 1.36 4.84
C ILE A 136 -2.59 2.07 4.22
N GLU A 137 -2.81 3.18 3.53
CA GLU A 137 -1.75 3.96 2.90
C GLU A 137 -0.73 4.51 3.91
N ALA A 138 -1.18 4.86 5.12
CA ALA A 138 -0.27 5.28 6.18
C ALA A 138 0.59 4.12 6.70
N GLN A 139 0.05 2.91 6.74
CA GLN A 139 0.82 1.71 7.10
C GLN A 139 1.83 1.37 6.01
N ALA A 140 1.46 1.47 4.73
CA ALA A 140 2.34 1.27 3.60
C ALA A 140 3.52 2.25 3.64
N LEU A 141 3.24 3.55 3.79
CA LEU A 141 4.27 4.58 3.94
C LEU A 141 5.24 4.28 5.10
N ASP A 142 4.71 3.95 6.28
CA ASP A 142 5.53 3.63 7.46
C ASP A 142 6.39 2.37 7.23
N LEU A 143 5.84 1.35 6.59
CA LEU A 143 6.54 0.12 6.25
C LEU A 143 7.74 0.40 5.35
N TYR A 144 7.53 1.09 4.23
CA TYR A 144 8.60 1.40 3.28
C TYR A 144 9.69 2.31 3.87
N LEU A 145 9.31 3.30 4.70
CA LEU A 145 10.28 4.14 5.39
C LEU A 145 11.13 3.35 6.40
N ARG A 146 10.52 2.50 7.20
CA ARG A 146 11.26 1.64 8.16
C ARG A 146 12.12 0.59 7.45
N ALA A 147 11.62 -0.01 6.38
CA ALA A 147 12.41 -0.92 5.56
C ALA A 147 13.64 -0.21 4.97
N ALA A 148 13.47 1.03 4.48
CA ALA A 148 14.57 1.84 3.97
C ALA A 148 15.61 2.20 5.05
N GLU A 149 15.17 2.48 6.29
CA GLU A 149 16.09 2.77 7.41
C GLU A 149 16.95 1.55 7.76
N ASN A 150 16.37 0.35 7.70
CA ASN A 150 17.06 -0.90 8.03
C ASN A 150 17.87 -1.46 6.86
N CYS A 151 17.70 -0.94 5.64
CA CYS A 151 18.36 -1.45 4.44
C CYS A 151 19.81 -0.99 4.37
N SER A 152 20.73 -1.94 4.15
CA SER A 152 22.16 -1.68 4.00
C SER A 152 22.58 -1.36 2.55
N HIS A 153 21.74 -1.65 1.57
CA HIS A 153 22.01 -1.44 0.15
C HIS A 153 21.43 -0.09 -0.32
N GLU A 154 22.29 0.81 -0.78
CA GLU A 154 21.87 2.16 -1.18
C GLU A 154 20.86 2.18 -2.34
N ALA A 155 20.99 1.28 -3.32
CA ALA A 155 20.03 1.19 -4.42
C ALA A 155 18.65 0.76 -3.93
N THR A 156 18.60 -0.30 -3.12
CA THR A 156 17.38 -0.81 -2.49
C THR A 156 16.73 0.25 -1.60
N LYS A 157 17.51 0.91 -0.76
CA LYS A 157 17.06 2.01 0.08
C LYS A 157 16.41 3.13 -0.73
N LYS A 158 17.04 3.54 -1.83
CA LYS A 158 16.49 4.58 -2.73
C LYS A 158 15.15 4.17 -3.32
N THR A 159 15.00 2.91 -3.72
CA THR A 159 13.75 2.36 -4.25
C THR A 159 12.64 2.39 -3.19
N LEU A 160 12.91 1.90 -1.98
CA LEU A 160 11.95 1.92 -0.87
C LEU A 160 11.49 3.35 -0.52
N LEU A 161 12.43 4.32 -0.48
CA LEU A 161 12.09 5.72 -0.24
C LEU A 161 11.23 6.32 -1.35
N ARG A 162 11.44 5.92 -2.61
CA ARG A 162 10.63 6.38 -3.74
C ARG A 162 9.22 5.83 -3.65
N ILE A 163 9.05 4.54 -3.38
CA ILE A 163 7.73 3.94 -3.17
C ILE A 163 7.01 4.64 -2.02
N GLY A 164 7.66 4.82 -0.86
CA GLY A 164 7.08 5.56 0.26
C GLY A 164 6.64 7.00 -0.08
N GLU A 165 7.29 7.69 -1.02
CA GLU A 165 6.83 9.03 -1.46
C GLU A 165 5.59 8.94 -2.37
N GLU A 166 5.41 7.83 -3.09
CA GLU A 166 4.19 7.54 -3.84
C GLU A 166 3.02 7.35 -2.88
N GLU A 167 3.18 6.56 -1.79
CA GLU A 167 2.16 6.40 -0.73
C GLU A 167 1.80 7.73 -0.05
N ARG A 168 2.78 8.60 0.18
CA ARG A 168 2.50 9.95 0.68
C ARG A 168 1.63 10.76 -0.27
N THR A 169 1.74 10.53 -1.56
CA THR A 169 0.89 11.19 -2.56
C THR A 169 -0.54 10.67 -2.52
N HIS A 170 -0.73 9.36 -2.28
CA HIS A 170 -2.06 8.79 -2.06
C HIS A 170 -2.74 9.37 -0.84
N LEU A 171 -2.04 9.45 0.28
CA LEU A 171 -2.57 10.07 1.50
C LEU A 171 -3.05 11.51 1.26
N LYS A 172 -2.33 12.29 0.45
CA LYS A 172 -2.76 13.65 0.07
C LYS A 172 -4.03 13.63 -0.78
N LEU A 173 -4.14 12.70 -1.73
CA LEU A 173 -5.34 12.55 -2.57
C LEU A 173 -6.56 12.15 -1.73
N LEU A 174 -6.39 11.19 -0.83
CA LEU A 174 -7.45 10.76 0.08
C LEU A 174 -7.86 11.88 1.05
N GLY A 175 -6.89 12.63 1.60
CA GLY A 175 -7.16 13.77 2.46
C GLY A 175 -7.99 14.85 1.75
N ASN A 176 -7.68 15.17 0.49
CA ASN A 176 -8.49 16.11 -0.30
C ASN A 176 -9.94 15.60 -0.51
N LEU A 177 -10.10 14.30 -0.78
CA LEU A 177 -11.43 13.69 -0.91
C LEU A 177 -12.20 13.70 0.41
N LEU A 178 -11.53 13.49 1.54
CA LEU A 178 -12.15 13.57 2.87
C LEU A 178 -12.67 14.98 3.15
N ASP A 179 -11.91 16.02 2.82
CA ASP A 179 -12.31 17.41 2.97
C ASP A 179 -13.52 17.77 2.09
N GLU A 180 -13.66 17.15 0.91
CA GLU A 180 -14.83 17.32 0.01
C GLU A 180 -16.10 16.62 0.54
N THR A 181 -15.97 15.66 1.46
CA THR A 181 -17.11 14.92 2.04
C THR A 181 -17.56 15.45 3.39
N ALA A 182 -16.83 16.41 3.97
CA ALA A 182 -17.13 17.02 5.28
C ALA A 182 -18.05 18.23 5.12
#